data_3aef953e5b51d299dc9fce1bb88deffa
#
_entry.id   3aef953e5b51d299dc9fce1bb88deffa
#
_cell.length_a   1.000
_cell.length_b   1.000
_cell.length_c   1.000
_cell.angle_alpha   90.00
_cell.angle_beta   90.00
_cell.angle_gamma   90.00
#
_symmetry.space_group_name_H-M   'P 1'
#
loop_
_entity.id
_entity.type
_entity.pdbx_description
1 polymer ?
#
loop_
_entity_poly.entity_id
_entity_poly.type
_entity_poly.pdbx_seq_one_letter_code
_entity_poly.pdbx_strand_id
1 'polypeptide(L)'
;MQKREPFFWIMFATGLIIMVFLVLPMIKMITAPSFAMLMDVLRDRDVIRSIRLSILTAGSAALISFLFGTPLAYLLARHDFFGKRLVESIIDLPVVIPHPVVGIAILSVAGRDFWLGAIMQELGIRIMGSVTGIITVLTFVGIPFYINAAKSGFESISPRIEYVSRSLGASMFGTFCRVTFPLAWRSIVVGFVMCMARAISEFGAVVIVAYHPMIAPVMIYERFEGYGLKYSQPVAVWLVTVCLSLFLVLRILTLTTRNKA
;
A
#
# COMPACT_ATOMS: atom_id res chain seq x y z
N MET A 1 -4.76 36.77 -28.84
CA MET A 1 -3.67 35.85 -28.44
C MET A 1 -2.87 36.52 -27.33
N GLN A 2 -3.08 36.12 -26.06
CA GLN A 2 -2.27 36.63 -24.95
C GLN A 2 -0.82 36.21 -25.18
N LYS A 3 0.09 37.19 -25.26
CA LYS A 3 1.54 36.91 -25.29
C LYS A 3 1.88 36.15 -23.99
N ARG A 4 2.15 34.85 -24.09
CA ARG A 4 2.57 34.05 -22.93
C ARG A 4 3.87 34.63 -22.41
N GLU A 5 3.87 35.14 -21.19
CA GLU A 5 5.03 35.78 -20.59
C GLU A 5 6.23 34.82 -20.52
N PRO A 6 7.47 35.35 -20.53
CA PRO A 6 8.69 34.51 -20.41
C PRO A 6 8.64 33.55 -19.21
N PHE A 7 7.98 33.98 -18.11
CA PHE A 7 7.75 33.18 -16.92
C PHE A 7 7.00 31.87 -17.22
N PHE A 8 5.97 31.90 -18.08
CA PHE A 8 5.25 30.69 -18.47
C PHE A 8 6.16 29.66 -19.17
N TRP A 9 7.05 30.13 -20.04
CA TRP A 9 7.96 29.25 -20.75
C TRP A 9 9.03 28.65 -19.85
N ILE A 10 9.51 29.39 -18.86
CA ILE A 10 10.44 28.88 -17.84
C ILE A 10 9.76 27.80 -17.01
N MET A 11 8.54 28.03 -16.50
CA MET A 11 7.78 27.04 -15.75
C MET A 11 7.47 25.79 -16.57
N PHE A 12 7.10 25.99 -17.84
CA PHE A 12 6.85 24.87 -18.75
C PHE A 12 8.12 24.04 -19.03
N ALA A 13 9.24 24.69 -19.30
CA ALA A 13 10.51 24.01 -19.57
C ALA A 13 11.00 23.23 -18.35
N THR A 14 10.95 23.83 -17.14
CA THR A 14 11.32 23.12 -15.91
C THR A 14 10.39 21.94 -15.62
N GLY A 15 9.08 22.11 -15.81
CA GLY A 15 8.11 21.02 -15.72
C GLY A 15 8.38 19.89 -16.71
N LEU A 16 8.72 20.24 -17.95
CA LEU A 16 9.06 19.25 -18.99
C LEU A 16 10.33 18.46 -18.64
N ILE A 17 11.37 19.13 -18.12
CA ILE A 17 12.61 18.46 -17.68
C ILE A 17 12.30 17.41 -16.61
N ILE A 18 11.49 17.77 -15.60
CA ILE A 18 11.08 16.84 -14.53
C ILE A 18 10.29 15.67 -15.12
N MET A 19 9.34 15.95 -16.03
CA MET A 19 8.56 14.91 -16.67
C MET A 19 9.43 13.94 -17.50
N VAL A 20 10.39 14.46 -18.26
CA VAL A 20 11.35 13.64 -19.01
C VAL A 20 12.19 12.78 -18.05
N PHE A 21 12.70 13.38 -16.96
CA PHE A 21 13.47 12.66 -15.95
C PHE A 21 12.70 11.50 -15.33
N LEU A 22 11.41 11.67 -15.07
CA LEU A 22 10.56 10.61 -14.49
C LEU A 22 10.16 9.55 -15.53
N VAL A 23 9.82 9.96 -16.73
CA VAL A 23 9.24 9.07 -17.76
C VAL A 23 10.30 8.28 -18.52
N LEU A 24 11.46 8.89 -18.81
CA LEU A 24 12.51 8.30 -19.64
C LEU A 24 13.03 6.95 -19.08
N PRO A 25 13.36 6.80 -17.78
CA PRO A 25 13.77 5.51 -17.23
C PRO A 25 12.67 4.44 -17.33
N MET A 26 11.40 4.83 -17.13
CA MET A 26 10.27 3.91 -17.24
C MET A 26 10.08 3.41 -18.68
N ILE A 27 10.12 4.32 -19.66
CA ILE A 27 10.06 3.95 -21.08
C ILE A 27 11.21 3.01 -21.42
N LYS A 28 12.45 3.34 -21.02
CA LYS A 28 13.61 2.50 -21.30
C LYS A 28 13.50 1.12 -20.67
N MET A 29 13.02 1.03 -19.43
CA MET A 29 12.80 -0.24 -18.74
C MET A 29 11.78 -1.11 -19.49
N ILE A 30 10.66 -0.53 -19.96
CA ILE A 30 9.59 -1.27 -20.63
C ILE A 30 10.00 -1.71 -22.04
N THR A 31 10.78 -0.89 -22.76
CA THR A 31 11.15 -1.15 -24.15
C THR A 31 12.44 -1.96 -24.33
N ALA A 32 13.23 -2.14 -23.27
CA ALA A 32 14.50 -2.86 -23.34
C ALA A 32 14.34 -4.39 -23.54
N PRO A 33 13.40 -5.09 -22.85
CA PRO A 33 13.22 -6.52 -23.06
C PRO A 33 12.58 -6.82 -24.41
N SER A 34 13.07 -7.85 -25.11
CA SER A 34 12.40 -8.35 -26.31
C SER A 34 11.07 -9.04 -25.96
N PHE A 35 10.17 -9.09 -26.93
CA PHE A 35 8.88 -9.80 -26.75
C PHE A 35 9.07 -11.27 -26.35
N ALA A 36 10.07 -11.95 -26.94
CA ALA A 36 10.41 -13.32 -26.55
C ALA A 36 10.74 -13.44 -25.06
N MET A 37 11.60 -12.54 -24.54
CA MET A 37 11.96 -12.53 -23.10
C MET A 37 10.75 -12.27 -22.18
N LEU A 38 9.82 -11.40 -22.61
CA LEU A 38 8.59 -11.15 -21.87
C LEU A 38 7.70 -12.41 -21.81
N MET A 39 7.61 -13.15 -22.94
CA MET A 39 6.84 -14.40 -22.99
C MET A 39 7.49 -15.54 -22.20
N ASP A 40 8.82 -15.63 -22.22
CA ASP A 40 9.54 -16.65 -21.47
C ASP A 40 9.36 -16.49 -19.96
N VAL A 41 9.35 -15.26 -19.48
CA VAL A 41 9.08 -14.96 -18.05
C VAL A 41 7.67 -15.38 -17.64
N LEU A 42 6.66 -15.27 -18.52
CA LEU A 42 5.31 -15.78 -18.24
C LEU A 42 5.21 -17.31 -18.21
N ARG A 43 6.18 -18.02 -18.75
CA ARG A 43 6.25 -19.48 -18.66
C ARG A 43 6.97 -19.95 -17.41
N ASP A 44 7.70 -19.06 -16.76
CA ASP A 44 8.41 -19.35 -15.52
C ASP A 44 7.45 -19.38 -14.33
N ARG A 45 7.28 -20.59 -13.77
CA ARG A 45 6.36 -20.85 -12.65
C ARG A 45 6.74 -20.06 -11.40
N ASP A 46 8.02 -19.83 -11.15
CA ASP A 46 8.49 -19.12 -9.97
C ASP A 46 8.17 -17.62 -10.06
N VAL A 47 8.27 -17.04 -11.25
CA VAL A 47 7.86 -15.65 -11.47
C VAL A 47 6.36 -15.48 -11.28
N ILE A 48 5.54 -16.34 -11.89
CA ILE A 48 4.08 -16.27 -11.72
C ILE A 48 3.72 -16.43 -10.24
N ARG A 49 4.35 -17.38 -9.55
CA ARG A 49 4.13 -17.61 -8.12
C ARG A 49 4.50 -16.39 -7.28
N SER A 50 5.63 -15.74 -7.58
CA SER A 50 6.09 -14.55 -6.85
C SER A 50 5.16 -13.34 -7.07
N ILE A 51 4.68 -13.10 -8.30
CA ILE A 51 3.71 -12.04 -8.60
C ILE A 51 2.37 -12.32 -7.89
N ARG A 52 1.87 -13.57 -7.99
CA ARG A 52 0.64 -13.96 -7.29
C ARG A 52 0.77 -13.80 -5.79
N LEU A 53 1.90 -14.19 -5.20
CA LEU A 53 2.16 -14.05 -3.78
C LEU A 53 2.19 -12.57 -3.38
N SER A 54 2.82 -11.70 -4.17
CA SER A 54 2.82 -10.25 -3.92
C SER A 54 1.40 -9.67 -3.86
N ILE A 55 0.54 -10.04 -4.81
CA ILE A 55 -0.85 -9.56 -4.86
C ILE A 55 -1.64 -10.06 -3.64
N LEU A 56 -1.53 -11.34 -3.34
CA LEU A 56 -2.26 -11.96 -2.22
C LEU A 56 -1.83 -11.39 -0.88
N THR A 57 -0.52 -11.27 -0.64
CA THR A 57 0.00 -10.75 0.63
C THR A 57 -0.27 -9.27 0.81
N ALA A 58 -0.15 -8.47 -0.26
CA ALA A 58 -0.49 -7.05 -0.22
C ALA A 58 -2.00 -6.83 -0.06
N GLY A 59 -2.84 -7.63 -0.72
CA GLY A 59 -4.29 -7.62 -0.53
C GLY A 59 -4.69 -8.00 0.89
N SER A 60 -4.05 -9.01 1.48
CA SER A 60 -4.24 -9.39 2.89
C SER A 60 -3.83 -8.28 3.84
N ALA A 61 -2.69 -7.63 3.60
CA ALA A 61 -2.22 -6.50 4.39
C ALA A 61 -3.19 -5.30 4.32
N ALA A 62 -3.71 -4.99 3.13
CA ALA A 62 -4.70 -3.94 2.94
C ALA A 62 -6.04 -4.29 3.62
N LEU A 63 -6.45 -5.57 3.62
CA LEU A 63 -7.65 -6.03 4.31
C LEU A 63 -7.50 -5.93 5.84
N ILE A 64 -6.36 -6.32 6.39
CA ILE A 64 -6.05 -6.16 7.81
C ILE A 64 -6.04 -4.67 8.17
N SER A 65 -5.42 -3.83 7.36
CA SER A 65 -5.42 -2.38 7.55
C SER A 65 -6.82 -1.78 7.49
N PHE A 66 -7.69 -2.29 6.62
CA PHE A 66 -9.10 -1.91 6.56
C PHE A 66 -9.84 -2.29 7.84
N LEU A 67 -9.72 -3.53 8.30
CA LEU A 67 -10.46 -4.03 9.46
C LEU A 67 -10.07 -3.31 10.76
N PHE A 68 -8.78 -3.14 11.00
CA PHE A 68 -8.28 -2.54 12.24
C PHE A 68 -8.03 -1.03 12.13
N GLY A 69 -7.67 -0.55 10.95
CA GLY A 69 -7.42 0.86 10.70
C GLY A 69 -8.69 1.71 10.61
N THR A 70 -9.83 1.14 10.13
CA THR A 70 -11.09 1.90 10.03
C THR A 70 -11.60 2.40 11.37
N PRO A 71 -11.71 1.56 12.43
CA PRO A 71 -12.10 2.04 13.77
C PRO A 71 -11.15 3.10 14.31
N LEU A 72 -9.84 2.92 14.14
CA LEU A 72 -8.84 3.87 14.58
C LEU A 72 -8.93 5.20 13.82
N ALA A 73 -9.07 5.15 12.50
CA ALA A 73 -9.26 6.33 11.66
C ALA A 73 -10.52 7.13 12.05
N TYR A 74 -11.63 6.44 12.32
CA TYR A 74 -12.87 7.06 12.79
C TYR A 74 -12.70 7.72 14.17
N LEU A 75 -12.05 7.03 15.12
CA LEU A 75 -11.74 7.58 16.43
C LEU A 75 -10.90 8.86 16.34
N LEU A 76 -9.85 8.84 15.55
CA LEU A 76 -8.97 10.00 15.34
C LEU A 76 -9.70 11.16 14.62
N ALA A 77 -10.66 10.86 13.73
CA ALA A 77 -11.42 11.88 13.03
C ALA A 77 -12.49 12.56 13.89
N ARG A 78 -13.04 11.85 14.91
CA ARG A 78 -14.21 12.31 15.67
C ARG A 78 -13.91 12.75 17.08
N HIS A 79 -12.81 12.32 17.66
CA HIS A 79 -12.49 12.60 19.04
C HIS A 79 -11.16 13.33 19.17
N ASP A 80 -11.17 14.36 20.02
CA ASP A 80 -9.96 15.00 20.51
C ASP A 80 -9.68 14.48 21.92
N PHE A 81 -8.50 13.92 22.13
CA PHE A 81 -8.06 13.37 23.40
C PHE A 81 -6.58 13.71 23.64
N PHE A 82 -6.20 13.65 24.92
CA PHE A 82 -4.80 13.86 25.29
C PHE A 82 -3.90 12.80 24.63
N GLY A 83 -2.85 13.25 23.92
CA GLY A 83 -1.94 12.36 23.23
C GLY A 83 -2.33 12.00 21.78
N LYS A 84 -3.45 12.52 21.22
CA LYS A 84 -3.86 12.27 19.83
C LYS A 84 -2.73 12.49 18.83
N ARG A 85 -2.00 13.62 18.95
CA ARG A 85 -0.85 13.94 18.07
C ARG A 85 0.28 12.91 18.19
N LEU A 86 0.52 12.38 19.39
CA LEU A 86 1.49 11.31 19.58
C LEU A 86 1.06 10.03 18.88
N VAL A 87 -0.22 9.65 18.99
CA VAL A 87 -0.78 8.47 18.29
C VAL A 87 -0.64 8.64 16.78
N GLU A 88 -0.98 9.81 16.23
CA GLU A 88 -0.81 10.12 14.81
C GLU A 88 0.66 10.02 14.38
N SER A 89 1.59 10.56 15.17
CA SER A 89 3.03 10.43 14.90
C SER A 89 3.51 8.98 14.94
N ILE A 90 3.00 8.15 15.86
CA ILE A 90 3.32 6.72 15.94
C ILE A 90 2.79 5.98 14.71
N ILE A 91 1.59 6.32 14.23
CA ILE A 91 1.03 5.74 13.01
C ILE A 91 1.94 6.04 11.80
N ASP A 92 2.52 7.22 11.74
CA ASP A 92 3.37 7.64 10.63
C ASP A 92 4.84 7.17 10.73
N LEU A 93 5.27 6.60 11.87
CA LEU A 93 6.64 6.07 12.05
C LEU A 93 7.10 5.15 10.92
N PRO A 94 6.29 4.19 10.41
CA PRO A 94 6.71 3.30 9.32
C PRO A 94 7.08 4.03 8.02
N VAL A 95 6.60 5.26 7.83
CA VAL A 95 6.91 6.07 6.63
C VAL A 95 8.32 6.66 6.71
N VAL A 96 8.81 6.93 7.92
CA VAL A 96 10.09 7.62 8.15
C VAL A 96 11.24 6.63 8.38
N ILE A 97 10.95 5.47 8.98
CA ILE A 97 11.96 4.47 9.33
C ILE A 97 12.49 3.78 8.06
N PRO A 98 13.82 3.61 7.91
CA PRO A 98 14.38 2.82 6.82
C PRO A 98 13.81 1.41 6.78
N HIS A 99 13.38 0.95 5.60
CA HIS A 99 12.68 -0.33 5.45
C HIS A 99 13.40 -1.55 6.02
N PRO A 100 14.73 -1.72 5.86
CA PRO A 100 15.43 -2.84 6.50
C PRO A 100 15.33 -2.81 8.04
N VAL A 101 15.30 -1.62 8.64
CA VAL A 101 15.16 -1.47 10.11
C VAL A 101 13.76 -1.94 10.56
N VAL A 102 12.74 -1.72 9.76
CA VAL A 102 11.39 -2.26 10.03
C VAL A 102 11.43 -3.79 10.10
N GLY A 103 12.11 -4.44 9.15
CA GLY A 103 12.28 -5.89 9.14
C GLY A 103 12.97 -6.40 10.41
N ILE A 104 14.05 -5.76 10.83
CA ILE A 104 14.79 -6.08 12.06
C ILE A 104 13.89 -5.88 13.29
N ALA A 105 13.15 -4.77 13.36
CA ALA A 105 12.26 -4.49 14.49
C ALA A 105 11.15 -5.55 14.63
N ILE A 106 10.55 -5.97 13.51
CA ILE A 106 9.53 -7.03 13.52
C ILE A 106 10.13 -8.35 13.97
N LEU A 107 11.32 -8.73 13.50
CA LEU A 107 12.00 -9.95 13.94
C LEU A 107 12.40 -9.89 15.42
N SER A 108 12.76 -8.73 15.94
CA SER A 108 13.10 -8.56 17.37
C SER A 108 11.89 -8.84 18.26
N VAL A 109 10.68 -8.50 17.81
CA VAL A 109 9.42 -8.77 18.54
C VAL A 109 8.93 -10.20 18.30
N ALA A 110 9.10 -10.72 17.08
CA ALA A 110 8.66 -12.07 16.69
C ALA A 110 9.67 -13.18 16.99
N GLY A 111 10.86 -12.82 17.49
CA GLY A 111 11.92 -13.76 17.87
C GLY A 111 11.54 -14.60 19.09
N ARG A 112 12.17 -15.78 19.23
CA ARG A 112 11.91 -16.72 20.35
C ARG A 112 12.25 -16.13 21.72
N ASP A 113 13.20 -15.21 21.75
CA ASP A 113 13.69 -14.60 22.99
C ASP A 113 12.74 -13.51 23.52
N PHE A 114 11.70 -13.16 22.77
CA PHE A 114 10.69 -12.19 23.16
C PHE A 114 9.37 -12.90 23.46
N TRP A 115 8.69 -12.51 24.55
CA TRP A 115 7.48 -13.18 25.05
C TRP A 115 6.37 -13.32 23.97
N LEU A 116 6.19 -12.29 23.13
CA LEU A 116 5.19 -12.33 22.08
C LEU A 116 5.55 -13.34 20.97
N GLY A 117 6.83 -13.42 20.62
CA GLY A 117 7.34 -14.41 19.65
C GLY A 117 7.18 -15.84 20.16
N ALA A 118 7.40 -16.09 21.45
CA ALA A 118 7.15 -17.38 22.09
C ALA A 118 5.67 -17.78 21.98
N ILE A 119 4.74 -16.89 22.34
CA ILE A 119 3.29 -17.12 22.22
C ILE A 119 2.89 -17.42 20.77
N MET A 120 3.41 -16.63 19.80
CA MET A 120 3.12 -16.85 18.38
C MET A 120 3.57 -18.24 17.92
N GLN A 121 4.72 -18.73 18.40
CA GLN A 121 5.22 -20.07 18.07
C GLN A 121 4.36 -21.18 18.69
N GLU A 122 3.91 -21.02 19.92
CA GLU A 122 2.98 -21.96 20.57
C GLU A 122 1.65 -22.06 19.79
N LEU A 123 1.18 -20.94 19.22
CA LEU A 123 0.02 -20.88 18.35
C LEU A 123 0.30 -21.39 16.90
N GLY A 124 1.51 -21.87 16.61
CA GLY A 124 1.92 -22.32 15.29
C GLY A 124 2.14 -21.21 14.27
N ILE A 125 2.20 -19.95 14.70
CA ILE A 125 2.39 -18.78 13.83
C ILE A 125 3.89 -18.52 13.66
N ARG A 126 4.39 -18.75 12.46
CA ARG A 126 5.80 -18.46 12.10
C ARG A 126 5.87 -17.13 11.37
N ILE A 127 6.77 -16.25 11.81
CA ILE A 127 7.02 -14.95 11.15
C ILE A 127 8.24 -15.06 10.22
N MET A 128 9.38 -15.49 10.72
CA MET A 128 10.60 -15.60 9.92
C MET A 128 10.43 -16.64 8.80
N GLY A 129 10.76 -16.27 7.58
CA GLY A 129 10.70 -17.16 6.42
C GLY A 129 9.29 -17.65 6.06
N SER A 130 8.26 -16.85 6.30
CA SER A 130 6.87 -17.27 6.12
C SER A 130 5.99 -16.21 5.43
N VAL A 131 4.86 -16.67 4.87
CA VAL A 131 3.84 -15.79 4.29
C VAL A 131 3.23 -14.87 5.35
N THR A 132 3.05 -15.36 6.58
CA THR A 132 2.57 -14.58 7.72
C THR A 132 3.52 -13.43 8.03
N GLY A 133 4.84 -13.68 8.01
CA GLY A 133 5.85 -12.64 8.17
C GLY A 133 5.80 -11.58 7.08
N ILE A 134 5.62 -11.99 5.83
CA ILE A 134 5.43 -11.07 4.71
C ILE A 134 4.20 -10.19 4.97
N ILE A 135 3.04 -10.77 5.27
CA ILE A 135 1.80 -10.03 5.54
C ILE A 135 1.99 -9.05 6.72
N THR A 136 2.67 -9.48 7.79
CA THR A 136 2.95 -8.61 8.95
C THR A 136 3.76 -7.39 8.56
N VAL A 137 4.86 -7.58 7.80
CA VAL A 137 5.68 -6.48 7.28
C VAL A 137 4.87 -5.55 6.40
N LEU A 138 4.13 -6.11 5.43
CA LEU A 138 3.35 -5.33 4.48
C LEU A 138 2.23 -4.54 5.17
N THR A 139 1.60 -5.12 6.21
CA THR A 139 0.61 -4.42 7.03
C THR A 139 1.26 -3.25 7.78
N PHE A 140 2.40 -3.49 8.44
CA PHE A 140 3.11 -2.46 9.19
C PHE A 140 3.47 -1.26 8.32
N VAL A 141 3.98 -1.50 7.12
CA VAL A 141 4.42 -0.44 6.20
C VAL A 141 3.24 0.23 5.48
N GLY A 142 2.15 -0.51 5.24
CA GLY A 142 0.99 -0.04 4.48
C GLY A 142 -0.07 0.68 5.32
N ILE A 143 -0.22 0.34 6.59
CA ILE A 143 -1.31 0.80 7.45
C ILE A 143 -1.38 2.33 7.61
N PRO A 144 -0.28 3.12 7.66
CA PRO A 144 -0.35 4.57 7.71
C PRO A 144 -1.11 5.17 6.53
N PHE A 145 -0.87 4.65 5.34
CA PHE A 145 -1.52 5.12 4.11
C PHE A 145 -3.02 4.89 4.14
N TYR A 146 -3.45 3.75 4.70
CA TYR A 146 -4.85 3.46 4.89
C TYR A 146 -5.49 4.39 5.92
N ILE A 147 -4.91 4.48 7.12
CA ILE A 147 -5.49 5.25 8.23
C ILE A 147 -5.62 6.72 7.87
N ASN A 148 -4.58 7.33 7.28
CA ASN A 148 -4.60 8.74 6.92
C ASN A 148 -5.65 9.06 5.85
N ALA A 149 -5.81 8.21 4.83
CA ALA A 149 -6.84 8.38 3.81
C ALA A 149 -8.27 8.21 4.38
N ALA A 150 -8.49 7.19 5.20
CA ALA A 150 -9.78 6.93 5.84
C ALA A 150 -10.14 8.04 6.84
N LYS A 151 -9.17 8.50 7.66
CA LYS A 151 -9.32 9.62 8.59
C LYS A 151 -9.74 10.89 7.85
N SER A 152 -9.02 11.28 6.80
CA SER A 152 -9.38 12.44 5.96
C SER A 152 -10.80 12.30 5.38
N GLY A 153 -11.21 11.08 5.00
CA GLY A 153 -12.56 10.81 4.55
C GLY A 153 -13.61 11.05 5.64
N PHE A 154 -13.37 10.58 6.85
CA PHE A 154 -14.27 10.84 7.97
C PHE A 154 -14.29 12.33 8.36
N GLU A 155 -13.15 13.00 8.39
CA GLU A 155 -13.05 14.43 8.70
C GLU A 155 -13.82 15.32 7.70
N SER A 156 -13.90 14.91 6.43
CA SER A 156 -14.65 15.64 5.40
C SER A 156 -16.18 15.64 5.61
N ILE A 157 -16.69 14.74 6.45
CA ILE A 157 -18.11 14.62 6.75
C ILE A 157 -18.45 15.48 7.97
N SER A 158 -19.42 16.41 7.82
CA SER A 158 -19.85 17.25 8.92
C SER A 158 -20.42 16.41 10.09
N PRO A 159 -19.93 16.57 11.33
CA PRO A 159 -20.46 15.88 12.50
C PRO A 159 -21.96 16.10 12.73
N ARG A 160 -22.52 17.20 12.20
CA ARG A 160 -23.96 17.51 12.32
C ARG A 160 -24.83 16.42 11.71
N ILE A 161 -24.37 15.77 10.64
CA ILE A 161 -25.11 14.68 9.98
C ILE A 161 -25.28 13.49 10.94
N GLU A 162 -24.23 13.17 11.70
CA GLU A 162 -24.26 12.10 12.71
C GLU A 162 -25.17 12.48 13.88
N TYR A 163 -25.14 13.74 14.33
CA TYR A 163 -26.04 14.23 15.40
C TYR A 163 -27.50 14.16 14.97
N VAL A 164 -27.86 14.57 13.74
CA VAL A 164 -29.22 14.47 13.21
C VAL A 164 -29.67 13.02 13.16
N SER A 165 -28.85 12.11 12.66
CA SER A 165 -29.17 10.67 12.65
C SER A 165 -29.48 10.14 14.06
N ARG A 166 -28.69 10.54 15.05
CA ARG A 166 -28.90 10.13 16.45
C ARG A 166 -30.13 10.76 17.09
N SER A 167 -30.46 12.02 16.74
CA SER A 167 -31.68 12.68 17.19
C SER A 167 -32.94 12.02 16.66
N LEU A 168 -32.83 11.36 15.51
CA LEU A 168 -33.91 10.54 14.92
C LEU A 168 -33.98 9.12 15.51
N GLY A 169 -33.21 8.83 16.58
CA GLY A 169 -33.26 7.56 17.30
C GLY A 169 -32.26 6.50 16.81
N ALA A 170 -31.36 6.82 15.88
CA ALA A 170 -30.33 5.87 15.49
C ALA A 170 -29.27 5.68 16.59
N SER A 171 -28.86 4.43 16.83
CA SER A 171 -27.73 4.12 17.70
C SER A 171 -26.41 4.63 17.09
N MET A 172 -25.35 4.74 17.89
CA MET A 172 -24.03 5.14 17.45
C MET A 172 -23.49 4.23 16.32
N PHE A 173 -23.61 2.91 16.51
CA PHE A 173 -23.23 1.91 15.52
C PHE A 173 -24.13 1.98 14.27
N GLY A 174 -25.43 2.18 14.45
CA GLY A 174 -26.37 2.37 13.33
C GLY A 174 -26.04 3.61 12.50
N THR A 175 -25.71 4.74 13.14
CA THR A 175 -25.24 5.96 12.46
C THR A 175 -23.95 5.71 11.71
N PHE A 176 -22.95 5.05 12.33
CA PHE A 176 -21.72 4.71 11.66
C PHE A 176 -21.95 3.87 10.40
N CYS A 177 -22.66 2.75 10.50
CA CYS A 177 -22.84 1.82 9.39
C CYS A 177 -23.75 2.35 8.26
N ARG A 178 -24.77 3.16 8.60
CA ARG A 178 -25.79 3.60 7.62
C ARG A 178 -25.53 5.00 7.07
N VAL A 179 -24.75 5.81 7.76
CA VAL A 179 -24.52 7.21 7.38
C VAL A 179 -23.05 7.48 7.16
N THR A 180 -22.21 7.37 8.20
CA THR A 180 -20.83 7.84 8.17
C THR A 180 -19.95 6.98 7.25
N PHE A 181 -20.03 5.66 7.39
CA PHE A 181 -19.23 4.72 6.61
C PHE A 181 -19.56 4.79 5.10
N PRO A 182 -20.84 4.80 4.67
CA PRO A 182 -21.18 4.97 3.25
C PRO A 182 -20.73 6.32 2.68
N LEU A 183 -20.81 7.40 3.44
CA LEU A 183 -20.32 8.71 3.01
C LEU A 183 -18.79 8.76 2.88
N ALA A 184 -18.05 8.06 3.76
CA ALA A 184 -16.60 7.96 3.72
C ALA A 184 -16.08 6.90 2.72
N TRP A 185 -16.95 6.07 2.14
CA TRP A 185 -16.59 4.89 1.36
C TRP A 185 -15.51 5.15 0.31
N ARG A 186 -15.58 6.28 -0.39
CA ARG A 186 -14.58 6.63 -1.41
C ARG A 186 -13.18 6.78 -0.83
N SER A 187 -13.05 7.50 0.28
CA SER A 187 -11.75 7.69 0.95
C SER A 187 -11.22 6.39 1.54
N ILE A 188 -12.13 5.54 2.05
CA ILE A 188 -11.79 4.20 2.53
C ILE A 188 -11.22 3.34 1.40
N VAL A 189 -11.85 3.33 0.22
CA VAL A 189 -11.34 2.59 -0.94
C VAL A 189 -10.02 3.19 -1.44
N VAL A 190 -9.88 4.51 -1.48
CA VAL A 190 -8.60 5.16 -1.80
C VAL A 190 -7.52 4.72 -0.82
N GLY A 191 -7.81 4.72 0.49
CA GLY A 191 -6.88 4.24 1.52
C GLY A 191 -6.48 2.78 1.31
N PHE A 192 -7.44 1.92 0.99
CA PHE A 192 -7.19 0.51 0.68
C PHE A 192 -6.24 0.35 -0.52
N VAL A 193 -6.50 1.08 -1.60
CA VAL A 193 -5.67 1.07 -2.81
C VAL A 193 -4.25 1.59 -2.53
N MET A 194 -4.13 2.67 -1.77
CA MET A 194 -2.83 3.24 -1.40
C MET A 194 -2.02 2.29 -0.50
N CYS A 195 -2.67 1.68 0.49
CA CYS A 195 -2.06 0.66 1.33
C CYS A 195 -1.56 -0.53 0.48
N MET A 196 -2.40 -1.05 -0.42
CA MET A 196 -2.04 -2.16 -1.29
C MET A 196 -0.90 -1.81 -2.24
N ALA A 197 -0.93 -0.63 -2.87
CA ALA A 197 0.14 -0.16 -3.76
C ALA A 197 1.47 -0.04 -3.01
N ARG A 198 1.44 0.53 -1.79
CA ARG A 198 2.61 0.63 -0.93
C ARG A 198 3.14 -0.74 -0.52
N ALA A 199 2.25 -1.68 -0.18
CA ALA A 199 2.60 -3.04 0.20
C ALA A 199 3.24 -3.82 -0.96
N ILE A 200 2.68 -3.76 -2.18
CA ILE A 200 3.24 -4.47 -3.35
C ILE A 200 4.66 -4.01 -3.68
N SER A 201 4.99 -2.75 -3.47
CA SER A 201 6.30 -2.18 -3.75
C SER A 201 7.34 -2.43 -2.65
N GLU A 202 6.95 -3.08 -1.54
CA GLU A 202 7.86 -3.30 -0.42
C GLU A 202 8.86 -4.42 -0.72
N PHE A 203 10.15 -4.08 -0.56
CA PHE A 203 11.27 -5.00 -0.73
C PHE A 203 12.12 -5.06 0.56
N GLY A 204 12.54 -3.90 1.06
CA GLY A 204 13.62 -3.79 2.03
C GLY A 204 13.34 -4.46 3.37
N ALA A 205 12.12 -4.37 3.88
CA ALA A 205 11.73 -5.03 5.11
C ALA A 205 11.43 -6.52 4.88
N VAL A 206 10.83 -6.85 3.72
CA VAL A 206 10.48 -8.25 3.41
C VAL A 206 11.73 -9.11 3.21
N VAL A 207 12.77 -8.62 2.53
CA VAL A 207 13.99 -9.40 2.30
C VAL A 207 14.68 -9.80 3.61
N ILE A 208 14.54 -9.01 4.67
CA ILE A 208 15.07 -9.30 6.01
C ILE A 208 14.21 -10.35 6.74
N VAL A 209 12.88 -10.25 6.64
CA VAL A 209 11.96 -11.11 7.41
C VAL A 209 11.72 -12.45 6.70
N ALA A 210 11.57 -12.42 5.38
CA ALA A 210 11.23 -13.60 4.60
C ALA A 210 11.76 -13.48 3.16
N TYR A 211 13.02 -13.89 2.96
CA TYR A 211 13.57 -14.02 1.61
C TYR A 211 12.79 -15.06 0.79
N HIS A 212 12.48 -16.18 1.42
CA HIS A 212 11.58 -17.21 0.89
C HIS A 212 10.35 -17.39 1.80
N PRO A 213 9.15 -17.56 1.21
CA PRO A 213 8.80 -17.59 -0.22
C PRO A 213 8.92 -16.18 -0.84
N MET A 214 9.50 -16.11 -2.06
CA MET A 214 9.78 -14.84 -2.70
C MET A 214 8.52 -14.13 -3.20
N ILE A 215 8.39 -12.85 -2.85
CA ILE A 215 7.50 -11.91 -3.53
C ILE A 215 8.21 -11.32 -4.76
N ALA A 216 7.45 -10.74 -5.69
CA ALA A 216 8.00 -10.25 -6.95
C ALA A 216 9.15 -9.21 -6.81
N PRO A 217 9.12 -8.23 -5.88
CA PRO A 217 10.27 -7.35 -5.65
C PRO A 217 11.54 -8.10 -5.22
N VAL A 218 11.42 -9.14 -4.40
CA VAL A 218 12.57 -9.98 -3.99
C VAL A 218 13.08 -10.80 -5.19
N MET A 219 12.19 -11.36 -6.00
CA MET A 219 12.54 -12.09 -7.23
C MET A 219 13.26 -11.19 -8.24
N ILE A 220 12.83 -9.94 -8.41
CA ILE A 220 13.49 -8.96 -9.29
C ILE A 220 14.91 -8.70 -8.80
N TYR A 221 15.09 -8.51 -7.50
CA TYR A 221 16.39 -8.28 -6.89
C TYR A 221 17.32 -9.49 -7.06
N GLU A 222 16.85 -10.70 -6.77
CA GLU A 222 17.61 -11.94 -6.92
C GLU A 222 18.08 -12.14 -8.36
N ARG A 223 17.20 -11.91 -9.34
CA ARG A 223 17.58 -12.00 -10.76
C ARG A 223 18.56 -10.92 -11.17
N PHE A 224 18.46 -9.72 -10.58
CA PHE A 224 19.42 -8.66 -10.83
C PHE A 224 20.81 -9.02 -10.30
N GLU A 225 20.91 -9.50 -9.06
CA GLU A 225 22.18 -9.91 -8.44
C GLU A 225 22.79 -11.13 -9.13
N GLY A 226 21.97 -12.13 -9.46
CA GLY A 226 22.47 -13.39 -10.03
C GLY A 226 22.79 -13.32 -11.53
N TYR A 227 21.99 -12.57 -12.30
CA TYR A 227 22.01 -12.63 -13.77
C TYR A 227 22.04 -11.24 -14.44
N GLY A 228 22.01 -10.18 -13.67
CA GLY A 228 22.08 -8.79 -14.14
C GLY A 228 20.77 -8.25 -14.70
N LEU A 229 20.86 -7.01 -15.17
CA LEU A 229 19.73 -6.19 -15.58
C LEU A 229 18.84 -6.84 -16.66
N LYS A 230 19.46 -7.55 -17.60
CA LYS A 230 18.73 -8.19 -18.72
C LYS A 230 17.67 -9.19 -18.27
N TYR A 231 17.91 -9.91 -17.18
CA TYR A 231 17.01 -10.94 -16.65
C TYR A 231 16.02 -10.42 -15.61
N SER A 232 16.34 -9.33 -14.93
CA SER A 232 15.44 -8.71 -13.95
C SER A 232 14.38 -7.81 -14.61
N GLN A 233 14.72 -7.11 -15.72
CA GLN A 233 13.81 -6.19 -16.40
C GLN A 233 12.48 -6.83 -16.85
N PRO A 234 12.43 -8.02 -17.49
CA PRO A 234 11.16 -8.61 -17.91
C PRO A 234 10.22 -8.90 -16.72
N VAL A 235 10.75 -9.31 -15.57
CA VAL A 235 9.96 -9.53 -14.36
C VAL A 235 9.42 -8.21 -13.82
N ALA A 236 10.26 -7.16 -13.81
CA ALA A 236 9.85 -5.81 -13.41
C ALA A 236 8.74 -5.25 -14.31
N VAL A 237 8.84 -5.44 -15.64
CA VAL A 237 7.80 -5.02 -16.59
C VAL A 237 6.47 -5.70 -16.29
N TRP A 238 6.47 -7.02 -16.04
CA TRP A 238 5.24 -7.72 -15.68
C TRP A 238 4.67 -7.28 -14.34
N LEU A 239 5.51 -7.09 -13.32
CA LEU A 239 5.04 -6.57 -12.03
C LEU A 239 4.37 -5.20 -12.20
N VAL A 240 5.02 -4.26 -12.89
CA VAL A 240 4.49 -2.92 -13.15
C VAL A 240 3.18 -3.00 -13.93
N THR A 241 3.10 -3.84 -14.97
CA THR A 241 1.88 -4.04 -15.77
C THR A 241 0.73 -4.54 -14.90
N VAL A 242 0.98 -5.53 -14.05
CA VAL A 242 -0.02 -6.08 -13.12
C VAL A 242 -0.45 -5.03 -12.10
N CYS A 243 0.50 -4.28 -11.52
CA CYS A 243 0.19 -3.21 -10.57
C CYS A 243 -0.66 -2.10 -11.19
N LEU A 244 -0.29 -1.65 -12.39
CA LEU A 244 -1.05 -0.62 -13.12
C LEU A 244 -2.46 -1.11 -13.50
N SER A 245 -2.58 -2.36 -13.97
CA SER A 245 -3.87 -2.96 -14.29
C SER A 245 -4.77 -3.05 -13.07
N LEU A 246 -4.24 -3.52 -11.94
CA LEU A 246 -4.96 -3.59 -10.68
C LEU A 246 -5.39 -2.21 -10.20
N PHE A 247 -4.48 -1.23 -10.23
CA PHE A 247 -4.77 0.14 -9.86
C PHE A 247 -5.85 0.76 -10.74
N LEU A 248 -5.80 0.52 -12.05
CA LEU A 248 -6.80 1.01 -13.00
C LEU A 248 -8.19 0.40 -12.72
N VAL A 249 -8.25 -0.91 -12.51
CA VAL A 249 -9.51 -1.61 -12.15
C VAL A 249 -10.11 -1.03 -10.87
N LEU A 250 -9.32 -0.90 -9.81
CA LEU A 250 -9.78 -0.34 -8.54
C LEU A 250 -10.23 1.12 -8.69
N ARG A 251 -9.54 1.92 -9.50
CA ARG A 251 -9.93 3.30 -9.80
C ARG A 251 -11.24 3.39 -10.58
N ILE A 252 -11.45 2.54 -11.57
CA ILE A 252 -12.69 2.49 -12.34
C ILE A 252 -13.86 2.13 -11.42
N LEU A 253 -13.70 1.13 -10.56
CA LEU A 253 -14.72 0.74 -9.58
C LEU A 253 -15.12 1.90 -8.65
N THR A 254 -14.15 2.73 -8.23
CA THR A 254 -14.43 3.91 -7.41
C THR A 254 -15.12 5.04 -8.16
N LEU A 255 -14.86 5.20 -9.48
CA LEU A 255 -15.50 6.23 -10.29
C LEU A 255 -16.92 5.84 -10.69
N THR A 256 -17.21 4.56 -10.92
CA THR A 256 -18.53 4.08 -11.33
C THR A 256 -19.58 4.25 -10.22
N THR A 257 -19.19 4.20 -8.97
CA THR A 257 -20.04 4.55 -7.81
C THR A 257 -20.40 6.03 -7.75
N ARG A 258 -19.73 6.90 -8.51
CA ARG A 258 -20.03 8.34 -8.59
C ARG A 258 -21.33 8.66 -9.34
N ASN A 259 -21.71 7.84 -10.32
CA ASN A 259 -22.87 8.09 -11.20
C ASN A 259 -24.19 7.51 -10.68
N LYS A 260 -24.19 6.82 -9.52
CA LYS A 260 -25.38 6.21 -8.91
C LYS A 260 -25.83 6.87 -7.60
N ALA A 261 -25.18 7.94 -7.17
CA ALA A 261 -25.55 8.76 -6.01
C ALA A 261 -25.80 10.20 -6.47
#